data_5d6e46596d678e6800ecdcd483d354e9
#
_entry.id   5d6e46596d678e6800ecdcd483d354e9
#
_cell.length_a   1.000
_cell.length_b   1.000
_cell.length_c   1.000
_cell.angle_alpha   90.00
_cell.angle_beta   90.00
_cell.angle_gamma   90.00
#
_symmetry.space_group_name_H-M   'P 1'
#
loop_
_entity.id
_entity.type
_entity.pdbx_description
1 polymer ?
#
loop_
_entity_poly.entity_id
_entity_poly.type
_entity_poly.pdbx_seq_one_letter_code
_entity_poly.pdbx_strand_id
1 'polypeptide(L)'
;MESNGVRPTPEHARAALADAEQIRASAAALSATPWPNWFFITLTLYIAALPITYGGAMADADWLLPGPVWLGVLLAITAVYGALFAVAARSWRNRTGVALRLDVLPKRATAPLVVGLPVVLVGAAFAFRVTGWPGWLIAASLIGAAVSVGFHLAFVRLHRKTA
;
A
#
# COMPACT_ATOMS: atom_id res chain seq x y z
N MET A 1 -39.85 -26.99 10.44
CA MET A 1 -38.78 -27.94 10.05
C MET A 1 -37.75 -27.90 11.16
N GLU A 2 -37.85 -28.81 12.11
CA GLU A 2 -36.87 -28.97 13.19
C GLU A 2 -35.64 -29.64 12.58
N SER A 3 -34.53 -28.88 12.51
CA SER A 3 -33.23 -29.46 12.21
C SER A 3 -32.84 -30.35 13.38
N ASN A 4 -32.94 -31.67 13.21
CA ASN A 4 -32.36 -32.65 14.11
C ASN A 4 -30.86 -32.35 14.25
N GLY A 5 -30.53 -31.58 15.27
CA GLY A 5 -29.16 -31.21 15.60
C GLY A 5 -28.44 -32.43 16.16
N VAL A 6 -27.92 -33.26 15.24
CA VAL A 6 -26.92 -34.27 15.61
C VAL A 6 -25.74 -33.51 16.23
N ARG A 7 -25.59 -33.62 17.56
CA ARG A 7 -24.45 -33.02 18.27
C ARG A 7 -23.19 -33.62 17.66
N PRO A 8 -22.28 -32.79 17.16
CA PRO A 8 -21.02 -33.26 16.55
C PRO A 8 -20.26 -34.07 17.61
N THR A 9 -19.81 -35.26 17.23
CA THR A 9 -18.92 -36.04 18.10
C THR A 9 -17.60 -35.28 18.30
N PRO A 10 -16.88 -35.51 19.41
CA PRO A 10 -15.60 -34.88 19.66
C PRO A 10 -14.58 -35.10 18.53
N GLU A 11 -14.69 -36.20 17.78
CA GLU A 11 -13.87 -36.51 16.62
C GLU A 11 -14.22 -35.65 15.43
N HIS A 12 -15.50 -35.46 15.12
CA HIS A 12 -15.94 -34.53 14.06
C HIS A 12 -15.57 -33.09 14.37
N ALA A 13 -15.62 -32.68 15.64
CA ALA A 13 -15.19 -31.34 16.04
C ALA A 13 -13.67 -31.14 15.84
N ARG A 14 -12.86 -32.15 16.18
CA ARG A 14 -11.40 -32.10 15.94
C ARG A 14 -11.06 -32.08 14.46
N ALA A 15 -11.71 -32.91 13.63
CA ALA A 15 -11.53 -32.92 12.19
C ALA A 15 -11.89 -31.54 11.58
N ALA A 16 -13.02 -30.95 11.96
CA ALA A 16 -13.42 -29.63 11.48
C ALA A 16 -12.44 -28.51 11.90
N LEU A 17 -11.85 -28.61 13.10
CA LEU A 17 -10.80 -27.67 13.53
C LEU A 17 -9.52 -27.83 12.72
N ALA A 18 -9.07 -29.06 12.46
CA ALA A 18 -7.90 -29.33 11.62
C ALA A 18 -8.11 -28.82 10.19
N ASP A 19 -9.28 -29.04 9.59
CA ASP A 19 -9.62 -28.51 8.27
C ASP A 19 -9.63 -26.97 8.26
N ALA A 20 -10.17 -26.33 9.29
CA ALA A 20 -10.17 -24.89 9.43
C ALA A 20 -8.75 -24.32 9.57
N GLU A 21 -7.86 -24.99 10.28
CA GLU A 21 -6.45 -24.62 10.41
C GLU A 21 -5.71 -24.78 9.09
N GLN A 22 -5.95 -25.86 8.36
CA GLN A 22 -5.37 -26.08 7.04
C GLN A 22 -5.84 -25.03 6.03
N ILE A 23 -7.11 -24.67 6.01
CA ILE A 23 -7.67 -23.60 5.17
C ILE A 23 -7.03 -22.26 5.54
N ARG A 24 -6.86 -21.96 6.83
CA ARG A 24 -6.19 -20.73 7.27
C ARG A 24 -4.73 -20.68 6.83
N ALA A 25 -3.99 -21.79 6.97
CA ALA A 25 -2.60 -21.88 6.54
C ALA A 25 -2.47 -21.70 5.02
N SER A 26 -3.33 -22.33 4.23
CA SER A 26 -3.37 -22.19 2.78
C SER A 26 -3.73 -20.75 2.37
N ALA A 27 -4.71 -20.14 3.00
CA ALA A 27 -5.07 -18.74 2.73
C ALA A 27 -3.94 -17.76 3.11
N ALA A 28 -3.22 -18.03 4.21
CA ALA A 28 -2.06 -17.25 4.61
C ALA A 28 -0.91 -17.36 3.61
N ALA A 29 -0.62 -18.57 3.12
CA ALA A 29 0.40 -18.81 2.10
C ALA A 29 0.07 -18.09 0.77
N LEU A 30 -1.20 -18.14 0.32
CA LEU A 30 -1.66 -17.42 -0.87
C LEU A 30 -1.62 -15.89 -0.68
N SER A 31 -1.94 -15.41 0.51
CA SER A 31 -1.87 -13.99 0.86
C SER A 31 -0.43 -13.46 0.90
N ALA A 32 0.54 -14.34 1.10
CA ALA A 32 1.98 -14.04 1.07
C ALA A 32 2.53 -13.88 -0.35
N THR A 33 1.73 -14.15 -1.39
CA THR A 33 2.16 -13.97 -2.79
C THR A 33 2.50 -12.50 -3.04
N PRO A 34 3.75 -12.18 -3.41
CA PRO A 34 4.15 -10.79 -3.61
C PRO A 34 3.42 -10.16 -4.81
N TRP A 35 3.17 -8.87 -4.70
CA TRP A 35 2.67 -8.09 -5.81
C TRP A 35 3.68 -8.08 -6.97
N PRO A 36 3.21 -7.88 -8.23
CA PRO A 36 4.12 -7.78 -9.36
C PRO A 36 5.17 -6.69 -9.17
N ASN A 37 6.42 -6.97 -9.53
CA ASN A 37 7.52 -6.00 -9.39
C ASN A 37 7.25 -4.67 -10.09
N TRP A 38 6.59 -4.70 -11.26
CA TRP A 38 6.22 -3.49 -11.99
C TRP A 38 5.31 -2.58 -11.15
N PHE A 39 4.38 -3.17 -10.40
CA PHE A 39 3.48 -2.41 -9.54
C PHE A 39 4.22 -1.76 -8.38
N PHE A 40 5.18 -2.46 -7.79
CA PHE A 40 6.03 -1.88 -6.75
C PHE A 40 6.84 -0.68 -7.28
N ILE A 41 7.41 -0.79 -8.49
CA ILE A 41 8.16 0.32 -9.12
C ILE A 41 7.23 1.51 -9.33
N THR A 42 6.04 1.30 -9.89
CA THR A 42 5.06 2.39 -10.12
C THR A 42 4.57 3.01 -8.82
N LEU A 43 4.37 2.23 -7.75
CA LEU A 43 4.03 2.74 -6.42
C LEU A 43 5.14 3.63 -5.87
N THR A 44 6.39 3.19 -5.96
CA THR A 44 7.53 3.97 -5.47
C THR A 44 7.67 5.29 -6.22
N LEU A 45 7.53 5.26 -7.55
CA LEU A 45 7.55 6.48 -8.38
C LEU A 45 6.39 7.42 -8.03
N TYR A 46 5.19 6.89 -7.82
CA TYR A 46 4.04 7.67 -7.40
C TYR A 46 4.28 8.35 -6.04
N ILE A 47 4.75 7.60 -5.03
CA ILE A 47 5.06 8.14 -3.71
C ILE A 47 6.15 9.23 -3.79
N ALA A 48 7.17 9.03 -4.63
CA ALA A 48 8.23 10.01 -4.83
C ALA A 48 7.74 11.28 -5.55
N ALA A 49 6.78 11.17 -6.46
CA ALA A 49 6.24 12.31 -7.21
C ALA A 49 5.24 13.15 -6.37
N LEU A 50 4.57 12.55 -5.38
CA LEU A 50 3.54 13.22 -4.60
C LEU A 50 4.02 14.52 -3.91
N PRO A 51 5.16 14.57 -3.18
CA PRO A 51 5.61 15.79 -2.53
C PRO A 51 5.85 16.94 -3.51
N ILE A 52 6.41 16.63 -4.68
CA ILE A 52 6.72 17.62 -5.71
C ILE A 52 5.43 18.17 -6.33
N THR A 53 4.52 17.30 -6.74
CA THR A 53 3.27 17.72 -7.40
C THR A 53 2.31 18.40 -6.44
N TYR A 54 2.20 17.89 -5.21
CA TYR A 54 1.37 18.50 -4.17
C TYR A 54 1.97 19.83 -3.69
N GLY A 55 3.28 19.90 -3.45
CA GLY A 55 3.97 21.12 -3.06
C GLY A 55 3.87 22.20 -4.12
N GLY A 56 4.04 21.84 -5.40
CA GLY A 56 3.84 22.77 -6.52
C GLY A 56 2.41 23.30 -6.62
N ALA A 57 1.39 22.44 -6.38
CA ALA A 57 -0.01 22.85 -6.37
C ALA A 57 -0.37 23.76 -5.17
N MET A 58 0.38 23.66 -4.06
CA MET A 58 0.14 24.44 -2.82
C MET A 58 1.05 25.67 -2.70
N ALA A 59 1.95 25.90 -3.66
CA ALA A 59 2.84 27.05 -3.66
C ALA A 59 2.06 28.38 -3.77
N ASP A 60 2.49 29.41 -3.02
CA ASP A 60 1.87 30.74 -3.08
C ASP A 60 2.24 31.51 -4.36
N ALA A 61 3.40 31.19 -4.97
CA ALA A 61 3.84 31.73 -6.25
C ALA A 61 4.06 30.60 -7.25
N ASP A 62 4.00 30.92 -8.54
CA ASP A 62 4.30 29.97 -9.61
C ASP A 62 5.71 29.41 -9.44
N TRP A 63 5.80 28.10 -9.19
CA TRP A 63 7.05 27.37 -9.06
C TRP A 63 7.18 26.36 -10.21
N LEU A 64 8.12 26.61 -11.12
CA LEU A 64 8.34 25.88 -12.37
C LEU A 64 7.13 25.91 -13.32
N LEU A 65 5.93 25.70 -12.81
CA LEU A 65 4.66 25.71 -13.53
C LEU A 65 3.60 26.42 -12.68
N PRO A 66 2.55 26.97 -13.29
CA PRO A 66 1.41 27.51 -12.56
C PRO A 66 0.73 26.48 -11.65
N GLY A 67 0.25 26.90 -10.48
CA GLY A 67 -0.40 26.03 -9.50
C GLY A 67 -1.52 25.13 -10.08
N PRO A 68 -2.44 25.66 -10.93
CA PRO A 68 -3.47 24.82 -11.57
C PRO A 68 -2.91 23.69 -12.45
N VAL A 69 -1.74 23.92 -13.10
CA VAL A 69 -1.06 22.87 -13.89
C VAL A 69 -0.53 21.77 -12.99
N TRP A 70 0.09 22.14 -11.87
CA TRP A 70 0.51 21.17 -10.85
C TRP A 70 -0.65 20.34 -10.30
N LEU A 71 -1.79 20.99 -10.03
CA LEU A 71 -3.00 20.28 -9.62
C LEU A 71 -3.47 19.30 -10.71
N GLY A 72 -3.46 19.70 -11.96
CA GLY A 72 -3.75 18.82 -13.10
C GLY A 72 -2.82 17.62 -13.17
N VAL A 73 -1.51 17.84 -13.00
CA VAL A 73 -0.50 16.76 -12.95
C VAL A 73 -0.76 15.82 -11.78
N LEU A 74 -1.01 16.36 -10.58
CA LEU A 74 -1.32 15.56 -9.38
C LEU A 74 -2.54 14.66 -9.61
N LEU A 75 -3.61 15.22 -10.16
CA LEU A 75 -4.83 14.46 -10.47
C LEU A 75 -4.57 13.39 -11.54
N ALA A 76 -3.82 13.72 -12.58
CA ALA A 76 -3.48 12.79 -13.65
C ALA A 76 -2.65 11.60 -13.14
N ILE A 77 -1.56 11.85 -12.39
CA ILE A 77 -0.74 10.76 -11.82
C ILE A 77 -1.53 9.90 -10.83
N THR A 78 -2.43 10.52 -10.06
CA THR A 78 -3.30 9.79 -9.11
C THR A 78 -4.30 8.90 -9.85
N ALA A 79 -4.92 9.40 -10.92
CA ALA A 79 -5.83 8.63 -11.76
C ALA A 79 -5.11 7.45 -12.44
N VAL A 80 -3.95 7.69 -13.03
CA VAL A 80 -3.11 6.64 -13.65
C VAL A 80 -2.70 5.60 -12.63
N TYR A 81 -2.23 6.01 -11.45
CA TYR A 81 -1.88 5.08 -10.39
C TYR A 81 -3.08 4.27 -9.92
N GLY A 82 -4.25 4.88 -9.74
CA GLY A 82 -5.49 4.20 -9.40
C GLY A 82 -5.89 3.13 -10.42
N ALA A 83 -5.75 3.42 -11.71
CA ALA A 83 -5.99 2.45 -12.79
C ALA A 83 -4.98 1.29 -12.74
N LEU A 84 -3.69 1.58 -12.56
CA LEU A 84 -2.65 0.56 -12.42
C LEU A 84 -2.86 -0.31 -11.18
N PHE A 85 -3.30 0.29 -10.07
CA PHE A 85 -3.67 -0.45 -8.87
C PHE A 85 -4.84 -1.42 -9.14
N ALA A 86 -5.88 -0.96 -9.83
CA ALA A 86 -7.02 -1.81 -10.17
C ALA A 86 -6.60 -2.99 -11.06
N VAL A 87 -5.72 -2.77 -12.04
CA VAL A 87 -5.16 -3.83 -12.91
C VAL A 87 -4.32 -4.81 -12.08
N ALA A 88 -3.44 -4.31 -11.21
CA ALA A 88 -2.61 -5.14 -10.34
C ALA A 88 -3.45 -5.99 -9.38
N ALA A 89 -4.45 -5.39 -8.74
CA ALA A 89 -5.36 -6.06 -7.83
C ALA A 89 -6.19 -7.15 -8.53
N ARG A 90 -6.66 -6.87 -9.76
CA ARG A 90 -7.38 -7.85 -10.58
C ARG A 90 -6.47 -9.01 -10.98
N SER A 91 -5.26 -8.71 -11.45
CA SER A 91 -4.26 -9.73 -11.83
C SER A 91 -3.88 -10.60 -10.63
N TRP A 92 -3.66 -9.99 -9.46
CA TRP A 92 -3.35 -10.69 -8.23
C TRP A 92 -4.49 -11.61 -7.79
N ARG A 93 -5.73 -11.12 -7.81
CA ARG A 93 -6.93 -11.91 -7.49
C ARG A 93 -7.10 -13.10 -8.44
N ASN A 94 -6.87 -12.90 -9.74
CA ASN A 94 -6.97 -13.97 -10.73
C ASN A 94 -5.92 -15.07 -10.52
N ARG A 95 -4.75 -14.73 -9.98
CA ARG A 95 -3.68 -15.70 -9.69
C ARG A 95 -3.86 -16.43 -8.37
N THR A 96 -4.37 -15.77 -7.37
CA THR A 96 -4.45 -16.32 -5.99
C THR A 96 -5.83 -16.87 -5.66
N GLY A 97 -6.87 -16.46 -6.38
CA GLY A 97 -8.27 -16.81 -6.06
C GLY A 97 -8.79 -16.19 -4.76
N VAL A 98 -7.96 -15.41 -4.04
CA VAL A 98 -8.28 -14.84 -2.72
C VAL A 98 -8.60 -13.36 -2.84
N ALA A 99 -9.53 -12.86 -2.04
CA ALA A 99 -9.78 -11.42 -1.93
C ALA A 99 -8.58 -10.71 -1.32
N LEU A 100 -8.28 -9.51 -1.85
CA LEU A 100 -7.16 -8.70 -1.38
C LEU A 100 -7.37 -8.33 0.10
N ARG A 101 -6.47 -8.76 0.96
CA ARG A 101 -6.47 -8.40 2.37
C ARG A 101 -5.39 -7.34 2.59
N LEU A 102 -5.80 -6.17 3.04
CA LEU A 102 -4.89 -5.08 3.39
C LEU A 102 -4.30 -5.22 4.80
N ASP A 103 -4.78 -6.19 5.57
CA ASP A 103 -4.40 -6.46 6.96
C ASP A 103 -3.27 -7.53 7.12
N VAL A 104 -2.60 -7.88 6.02
CA VAL A 104 -1.51 -8.88 6.01
C VAL A 104 -0.30 -8.47 6.85
N LEU A 105 -0.14 -7.17 7.07
CA LEU A 105 0.97 -6.64 7.88
C LEU A 105 0.52 -6.30 9.29
N PRO A 106 1.38 -6.53 10.29
CA PRO A 106 1.04 -6.17 11.66
C PRO A 106 0.77 -4.68 11.75
N LYS A 107 -0.32 -4.32 12.45
CA LYS A 107 -0.76 -2.92 12.63
C LYS A 107 0.36 -1.99 13.10
N ARG A 108 1.32 -2.52 13.87
CA ARG A 108 2.51 -1.79 14.35
C ARG A 108 3.43 -1.33 13.22
N ALA A 109 3.44 -2.04 12.07
CA ALA A 109 4.24 -1.66 10.91
C ALA A 109 3.46 -0.76 9.94
N THR A 110 2.14 -0.96 9.81
CA THR A 110 1.30 -0.18 8.88
C THR A 110 0.88 1.17 9.44
N ALA A 111 0.60 1.28 10.75
CA ALA A 111 0.15 2.54 11.35
C ALA A 111 1.14 3.71 11.16
N PRO A 112 2.46 3.56 11.38
CA PRO A 112 3.42 4.62 11.12
C PRO A 112 3.47 5.05 9.65
N LEU A 113 3.22 4.12 8.70
CA LEU A 113 3.20 4.42 7.28
C LEU A 113 1.95 5.19 6.87
N VAL A 114 0.79 4.74 7.35
CA VAL A 114 -0.51 5.37 7.02
C VAL A 114 -0.60 6.79 7.58
N VAL A 115 0.01 7.06 8.71
CA VAL A 115 0.01 8.40 9.33
C VAL A 115 1.26 9.18 8.92
N GLY A 116 2.43 8.55 8.95
CA GLY A 116 3.72 9.22 8.76
C GLY A 116 3.91 9.76 7.34
N LEU A 117 3.53 9.01 6.30
CA LEU A 117 3.67 9.49 4.92
C LEU A 117 2.82 10.73 4.63
N PRO A 118 1.52 10.79 4.97
CA PRO A 118 0.74 12.02 4.83
C PRO A 118 1.30 13.20 5.64
N VAL A 119 1.79 12.97 6.85
CA VAL A 119 2.41 14.02 7.69
C VAL A 119 3.67 14.57 7.03
N VAL A 120 4.54 13.71 6.50
CA VAL A 120 5.74 14.14 5.78
C VAL A 120 5.38 14.90 4.51
N LEU A 121 4.39 14.43 3.74
CA LEU A 121 3.92 15.08 2.53
C LEU A 121 3.38 16.49 2.80
N VAL A 122 2.45 16.61 3.73
CA VAL A 122 1.81 17.88 4.08
C VAL A 122 2.81 18.83 4.75
N GLY A 123 3.63 18.29 5.66
CA GLY A 123 4.67 19.07 6.35
C GLY A 123 5.72 19.63 5.40
N ALA A 124 6.16 18.85 4.42
CA ALA A 124 7.13 19.30 3.41
C ALA A 124 6.53 20.35 2.47
N ALA A 125 5.27 20.17 2.03
CA ALA A 125 4.58 21.16 1.20
C ALA A 125 4.37 22.48 1.95
N PHE A 126 3.98 22.41 3.23
CA PHE A 126 3.84 23.58 4.09
C PHE A 126 5.19 24.29 4.30
N ALA A 127 6.26 23.55 4.62
CA ALA A 127 7.60 24.09 4.77
C ALA A 127 8.09 24.75 3.48
N PHE A 128 7.83 24.12 2.32
CA PHE A 128 8.13 24.71 1.02
C PHE A 128 7.35 26.02 0.79
N ARG A 129 6.05 26.02 1.08
CA ARG A 129 5.20 27.21 0.95
C ARG A 129 5.72 28.38 1.77
N VAL A 130 6.14 28.14 3.03
CA VAL A 130 6.62 29.18 3.94
C VAL A 130 8.04 29.66 3.60
N THR A 131 8.92 28.74 3.20
CA THR A 131 10.35 29.05 3.00
C THR A 131 10.75 29.29 1.55
N GLY A 132 9.92 28.86 0.59
CA GLY A 132 10.26 28.87 -0.84
C GLY A 132 11.38 27.87 -1.23
N TRP A 133 11.90 27.08 -0.27
CA TRP A 133 13.03 26.20 -0.52
C TRP A 133 12.58 24.79 -0.99
N PRO A 134 12.85 24.42 -2.27
CA PRO A 134 12.38 23.15 -2.85
C PRO A 134 13.05 21.91 -2.24
N GLY A 135 14.12 22.09 -1.48
CA GLY A 135 14.79 20.98 -0.78
C GLY A 135 13.86 20.19 0.15
N TRP A 136 12.83 20.82 0.70
CA TRP A 136 11.81 20.12 1.49
C TRP A 136 11.05 19.08 0.69
N LEU A 137 10.66 19.42 -0.54
CA LEU A 137 9.93 18.52 -1.42
C LEU A 137 10.82 17.36 -1.88
N ILE A 138 12.08 17.65 -2.22
CA ILE A 138 13.06 16.64 -2.62
C ILE A 138 13.34 15.68 -1.46
N ALA A 139 13.57 16.20 -0.26
CA ALA A 139 13.78 15.37 0.93
C ALA A 139 12.58 14.46 1.22
N ALA A 140 11.35 14.99 1.16
CA ALA A 140 10.14 14.19 1.33
C ALA A 140 9.98 13.11 0.25
N SER A 141 10.32 13.42 -1.00
CA SER A 141 10.32 12.45 -2.12
C SER A 141 11.30 11.31 -1.88
N LEU A 142 12.53 11.62 -1.45
CA LEU A 142 13.54 10.62 -1.13
C LEU A 142 13.14 9.76 0.08
N ILE A 143 12.60 10.38 1.13
CA ILE A 143 12.09 9.66 2.30
C ILE A 143 10.95 8.72 1.88
N GLY A 144 9.99 9.19 1.12
CA GLY A 144 8.88 8.39 0.62
C GLY A 144 9.34 7.20 -0.21
N ALA A 145 10.28 7.43 -1.15
CA ALA A 145 10.88 6.37 -1.95
C ALA A 145 11.63 5.35 -1.09
N ALA A 146 12.47 5.80 -0.15
CA ALA A 146 13.23 4.93 0.73
C ALA A 146 12.32 4.07 1.62
N VAL A 147 11.25 4.66 2.17
CA VAL A 147 10.24 3.95 2.95
C VAL A 147 9.53 2.89 2.09
N SER A 148 9.12 3.23 0.86
CA SER A 148 8.50 2.29 -0.08
C SER A 148 9.41 1.11 -0.37
N VAL A 149 10.68 1.36 -0.72
CA VAL A 149 11.68 0.32 -0.98
C VAL A 149 11.95 -0.54 0.27
N GLY A 150 12.15 0.11 1.42
CA GLY A 150 12.40 -0.59 2.69
C GLY A 150 11.25 -1.51 3.07
N PHE A 151 10.02 -1.05 2.89
CA PHE A 151 8.82 -1.84 3.11
C PHE A 151 8.72 -3.05 2.19
N HIS A 152 9.00 -2.88 0.89
CA HIS A 152 9.01 -3.98 -0.07
C HIS A 152 10.07 -5.03 0.28
N LEU A 153 11.30 -4.60 0.61
CA LEU A 153 12.37 -5.50 1.00
C LEU A 153 12.05 -6.26 2.29
N ALA A 154 11.45 -5.58 3.27
CA ALA A 154 11.01 -6.21 4.51
C ALA A 154 9.90 -7.25 4.23
N PHE A 155 8.92 -6.90 3.38
CA PHE A 155 7.86 -7.81 2.98
C PHE A 155 8.41 -9.08 2.30
N VAL A 156 9.29 -8.92 1.32
CA VAL A 156 9.92 -10.06 0.60
C VAL A 156 10.74 -10.93 1.54
N ARG A 157 11.50 -10.32 2.49
CA ARG A 157 12.31 -11.07 3.47
C ARG A 157 11.47 -11.90 4.43
N LEU A 158 10.37 -11.33 4.93
CA LEU A 158 9.46 -12.02 5.84
C LEU A 158 8.83 -13.26 5.19
N HIS A 159 8.46 -13.16 3.90
CA HIS A 159 7.78 -14.25 3.20
C HIS A 159 8.72 -15.30 2.60
N ARG A 160 10.01 -14.98 2.39
CA ARG A 160 11.02 -16.00 2.03
C ARG A 160 11.36 -16.96 3.17
N LYS A 161 11.09 -16.60 4.44
CA LYS A 161 11.35 -17.43 5.60
C LYS A 161 10.23 -18.44 5.89
N THR A 162 9.09 -18.31 5.25
CA THR A 162 7.91 -19.17 5.45
C THR A 162 7.67 -20.15 4.30
N ALA A 163 8.47 -20.10 3.25
CA ALA A 163 8.53 -21.06 2.14
C ALA A 163 9.76 -21.96 2.29
#